data_6c3dc718cfcfd3662516268a99f64cb2
#
_entry.id   6c3dc718cfcfd3662516268a99f64cb2
#
_cell.length_a   1.000
_cell.length_b   1.000
_cell.length_c   1.000
_cell.angle_alpha   90.00
_cell.angle_beta   90.00
_cell.angle_gamma   90.00
#
_symmetry.space_group_name_H-M   'P 1'
#
loop_
_entity.id
_entity.type
_entity.pdbx_description
1 polymer ?
#
loop_
_entity_poly.entity_id
_entity_poly.type
_entity_poly.pdbx_seq_one_letter_code
_entity_poly.pdbx_strand_id
1 'polypeptide(L)'
;MTSHTIFRNRYRHAHLRPAMLGLLLSGCSTLASVGADTFTLEGELPADFALKAQAHYGGAESCSGRGHVETFKEDYEKAPHGYRFEVPVSYRDGICDLQLVRVGLFIYGRYGEKDWQETYDNGELLVVAKATAEDGNNLHGHPAPIHSECSWLFQESKLNLGISKILSCKGAGARLNRKQLRLQTIILSFTVNPREEPYRDNTWIEFPEGWRPCLPKEGWQQCQDPPVFKTYKNNNKECTIYPNCTE
;
A
#
# COMPACT_ATOMS: atom_id res chain seq x y z
N MET A 1 -36.02 -66.25 22.79
CA MET A 1 -37.02 -67.06 22.04
C MET A 1 -37.06 -66.50 20.62
N THR A 2 -36.76 -67.40 19.71
CA THR A 2 -37.06 -67.47 18.26
C THR A 2 -36.55 -66.37 17.39
N SER A 3 -35.46 -66.52 16.65
CA SER A 3 -35.07 -67.42 15.53
C SER A 3 -35.99 -67.29 14.31
N HIS A 4 -35.40 -66.88 13.17
CA HIS A 4 -35.51 -67.45 11.80
C HIS A 4 -34.88 -66.42 10.83
N THR A 5 -33.76 -66.62 10.27
CA THR A 5 -33.26 -67.52 9.20
C THR A 5 -33.73 -67.15 7.77
N ILE A 6 -32.73 -66.74 6.93
CA ILE A 6 -32.42 -67.08 5.54
C ILE A 6 -33.39 -66.58 4.43
N PHE A 7 -32.86 -65.78 3.44
CA PHE A 7 -32.62 -66.37 2.09
C PHE A 7 -31.71 -65.45 1.22
N ARG A 8 -30.77 -66.11 0.59
CA ARG A 8 -29.87 -65.63 -0.49
C ARG A 8 -30.68 -65.32 -1.74
N ASN A 9 -30.33 -64.27 -2.45
CA ASN A 9 -30.30 -64.41 -3.90
C ASN A 9 -29.22 -63.53 -4.54
N ARG A 10 -28.36 -64.18 -5.32
CA ARG A 10 -27.33 -63.58 -6.17
C ARG A 10 -27.99 -63.21 -7.49
N TYR A 11 -27.81 -61.97 -7.93
CA TYR A 11 -27.80 -61.70 -9.37
C TYR A 11 -26.62 -60.76 -9.68
N ARG A 12 -25.69 -61.28 -10.49
CA ARG A 12 -24.65 -60.56 -11.20
C ARG A 12 -25.33 -59.88 -12.39
N HIS A 13 -25.22 -58.56 -12.47
CA HIS A 13 -25.30 -57.90 -13.76
C HIS A 13 -24.13 -56.92 -13.88
N ALA A 14 -23.25 -57.22 -14.81
CA ALA A 14 -22.24 -56.33 -15.33
C ALA A 14 -22.92 -55.24 -16.15
N HIS A 15 -22.74 -53.99 -15.77
CA HIS A 15 -23.08 -52.90 -16.65
C HIS A 15 -21.88 -51.92 -16.76
N LEU A 16 -21.51 -51.76 -18.02
CA LEU A 16 -20.53 -50.84 -18.58
C LEU A 16 -20.59 -49.45 -17.91
N ARG A 17 -19.42 -49.01 -17.50
CA ARG A 17 -19.19 -47.59 -17.14
C ARG A 17 -18.95 -46.80 -18.42
N PRO A 18 -19.74 -45.75 -18.74
CA PRO A 18 -19.31 -44.74 -19.67
C PRO A 18 -18.33 -43.82 -18.95
N ALA A 19 -17.09 -43.75 -19.45
CA ALA A 19 -16.11 -42.73 -19.08
C ALA A 19 -16.63 -41.38 -19.60
N MET A 20 -17.19 -40.58 -18.71
CA MET A 20 -17.42 -39.17 -18.99
C MET A 20 -16.08 -38.44 -18.89
N LEU A 21 -15.55 -38.13 -20.07
CA LEU A 21 -14.40 -37.24 -20.26
C LEU A 21 -14.90 -35.82 -20.00
N GLY A 22 -14.80 -35.37 -18.72
CA GLY A 22 -15.08 -33.98 -18.35
C GLY A 22 -13.94 -33.12 -18.83
N LEU A 23 -14.15 -32.41 -19.94
CA LEU A 23 -13.33 -31.28 -20.37
C LEU A 23 -13.42 -30.18 -19.29
N LEU A 24 -12.39 -30.08 -18.47
CA LEU A 24 -12.13 -28.93 -17.63
C LEU A 24 -11.69 -27.78 -18.55
N LEU A 25 -12.65 -26.97 -18.96
CA LEU A 25 -12.40 -25.62 -19.49
C LEU A 25 -11.98 -24.72 -18.34
N SER A 26 -10.72 -24.86 -17.91
CA SER A 26 -10.06 -23.88 -17.05
C SER A 26 -9.91 -22.61 -17.86
N GLY A 27 -10.64 -21.57 -17.49
CA GLY A 27 -10.68 -20.30 -18.18
C GLY A 27 -9.29 -19.70 -18.35
N CYS A 28 -8.90 -19.49 -19.59
CA CYS A 28 -7.78 -18.65 -19.99
C CYS A 28 -8.11 -17.18 -19.69
N SER A 29 -7.68 -16.68 -18.55
CA SER A 29 -7.65 -15.23 -18.27
C SER A 29 -6.24 -14.68 -18.01
N THR A 30 -5.18 -15.39 -18.45
CA THR A 30 -3.78 -14.97 -18.21
C THR A 30 -2.92 -14.97 -19.48
N LEU A 31 -3.48 -14.72 -20.66
CA LEU A 31 -2.69 -14.71 -21.90
C LEU A 31 -2.28 -13.33 -22.41
N ALA A 32 -2.60 -12.24 -21.70
CA ALA A 32 -2.25 -10.89 -22.15
C ALA A 32 -0.81 -10.45 -21.85
N SER A 33 -0.08 -11.17 -20.97
CA SER A 33 1.28 -10.78 -20.53
C SER A 33 2.42 -11.71 -20.94
N VAL A 34 2.16 -12.76 -21.73
CA VAL A 34 3.23 -13.65 -22.20
C VAL A 34 4.04 -12.93 -23.26
N GLY A 35 5.20 -12.35 -22.88
CA GLY A 35 6.13 -11.66 -23.74
C GLY A 35 6.20 -10.14 -23.57
N ALA A 36 5.47 -9.54 -22.63
CA ALA A 36 5.65 -8.13 -22.30
C ALA A 36 6.99 -7.92 -21.56
N ASP A 37 7.80 -6.97 -22.01
CA ASP A 37 8.95 -6.53 -21.24
C ASP A 37 8.47 -5.95 -19.91
N THR A 38 9.04 -6.41 -18.80
CA THR A 38 8.72 -5.95 -17.45
C THR A 38 9.92 -5.26 -16.82
N PHE A 39 9.67 -4.52 -15.76
CA PHE A 39 10.67 -4.19 -14.74
C PHE A 39 10.19 -4.74 -13.39
N THR A 40 11.12 -5.00 -12.51
CA THR A 40 10.83 -5.42 -11.16
C THR A 40 10.75 -4.19 -10.23
N LEU A 41 9.67 -4.03 -9.50
CA LEU A 41 9.57 -3.10 -8.38
C LEU A 41 9.58 -3.92 -7.09
N GLU A 42 10.64 -3.78 -6.30
CA GLU A 42 10.81 -4.54 -5.05
C GLU A 42 11.36 -3.66 -3.93
N GLY A 43 11.25 -4.15 -2.70
CA GLY A 43 11.77 -3.46 -1.53
C GLY A 43 11.28 -4.08 -0.23
N GLU A 44 11.36 -3.28 0.83
CA GLU A 44 10.95 -3.70 2.17
C GLU A 44 9.88 -2.77 2.72
N LEU A 45 8.92 -3.35 3.42
CA LEU A 45 7.85 -2.68 4.16
C LEU A 45 8.08 -2.89 5.66
N PRO A 46 7.86 -1.87 6.48
CA PRO A 46 7.83 -2.02 7.93
C PRO A 46 6.70 -2.95 8.40
N ALA A 47 6.78 -3.42 9.64
CA ALA A 47 5.66 -4.13 10.27
C ALA A 47 4.38 -3.28 10.26
N ASP A 48 3.24 -3.92 10.04
CA ASP A 48 1.92 -3.28 9.95
C ASP A 48 1.76 -2.28 8.77
N PHE A 49 2.59 -2.44 7.73
CA PHE A 49 2.46 -1.70 6.47
C PHE A 49 1.99 -2.62 5.34
N ALA A 50 1.33 -2.01 4.35
CA ALA A 50 0.91 -2.63 3.10
C ALA A 50 1.16 -1.66 1.93
N LEU A 51 1.32 -2.19 0.74
CA LEU A 51 1.55 -1.40 -0.46
C LEU A 51 0.59 -1.79 -1.58
N LYS A 52 -0.05 -0.78 -2.17
CA LYS A 52 -0.76 -0.95 -3.44
C LYS A 52 -0.08 -0.10 -4.50
N ALA A 53 0.40 -0.73 -5.55
CA ALA A 53 0.97 -0.07 -6.71
C ALA A 53 -0.01 -0.14 -7.89
N GLN A 54 -0.26 0.99 -8.55
CA GLN A 54 -1.12 1.09 -9.72
C GLN A 54 -0.32 1.57 -10.92
N ALA A 55 -0.05 0.66 -11.84
CA ALA A 55 0.60 0.96 -13.12
C ALA A 55 -0.43 1.53 -14.10
N HIS A 56 -0.23 2.77 -14.53
CA HIS A 56 -1.10 3.47 -15.47
C HIS A 56 -0.45 3.50 -16.85
N TYR A 57 -1.18 3.04 -17.84
CA TYR A 57 -0.76 2.97 -19.23
C TYR A 57 -1.57 3.95 -20.08
N GLY A 58 -0.89 4.65 -20.99
CA GLY A 58 -1.50 5.58 -21.93
C GLY A 58 -1.10 5.29 -23.37
N GLY A 59 -1.99 5.56 -24.30
CA GLY A 59 -1.77 5.39 -25.73
C GLY A 59 -1.01 6.57 -26.36
N ALA A 60 -0.36 6.31 -27.50
CA ALA A 60 0.12 7.35 -28.42
C ALA A 60 -1.08 8.09 -29.05
N GLU A 61 -0.83 9.19 -29.79
CA GLU A 61 -1.88 10.02 -30.40
C GLU A 61 -2.92 9.22 -31.22
N SER A 62 -2.49 8.18 -31.94
CA SER A 62 -3.37 7.28 -32.70
C SER A 62 -4.30 6.43 -31.83
N CYS A 63 -4.02 6.32 -30.54
CA CYS A 63 -4.78 5.58 -29.52
C CYS A 63 -5.20 6.50 -28.37
N SER A 64 -5.35 7.80 -28.66
CA SER A 64 -5.74 8.80 -27.66
C SER A 64 -7.10 8.47 -27.03
N GLY A 65 -7.23 8.71 -25.72
CA GLY A 65 -8.41 8.37 -24.94
C GLY A 65 -8.49 6.91 -24.48
N ARG A 66 -7.59 6.03 -24.88
CA ARG A 66 -7.44 4.69 -24.30
C ARG A 66 -6.42 4.69 -23.17
N GLY A 67 -6.74 3.98 -22.11
CA GLY A 67 -5.88 3.80 -20.96
C GLY A 67 -6.14 2.46 -20.29
N HIS A 68 -5.17 1.96 -19.58
CA HIS A 68 -5.28 0.75 -18.76
C HIS A 68 -4.64 1.00 -17.39
N VAL A 69 -5.16 0.35 -16.36
CA VAL A 69 -4.58 0.37 -15.02
C VAL A 69 -4.46 -1.05 -14.52
N GLU A 70 -3.24 -1.44 -14.18
CA GLU A 70 -2.95 -2.72 -13.53
C GLU A 70 -2.60 -2.46 -12.06
N THR A 71 -3.09 -3.31 -11.17
CA THR A 71 -2.92 -3.14 -9.73
C THR A 71 -2.18 -4.30 -9.12
N PHE A 72 -1.13 -3.99 -8.39
CA PHE A 72 -0.31 -4.90 -7.59
C PHE A 72 -0.53 -4.59 -6.11
N LYS A 73 -0.49 -5.61 -5.25
CA LYS A 73 -0.71 -5.43 -3.81
C LYS A 73 0.22 -6.31 -3.02
N GLU A 74 0.68 -5.76 -1.90
CA GLU A 74 1.31 -6.47 -0.81
C GLU A 74 0.53 -6.16 0.46
N ASP A 75 0.12 -7.19 1.18
CA ASP A 75 -0.74 -7.06 2.36
C ASP A 75 0.07 -6.80 3.63
N TYR A 76 -0.63 -6.49 4.72
CA TYR A 76 -0.03 -6.26 6.03
C TYR A 76 0.57 -7.51 6.63
N GLU A 77 1.79 -7.37 7.17
CA GLU A 77 2.40 -8.37 8.04
C GLU A 77 2.78 -7.77 9.41
N LYS A 78 2.82 -8.61 10.45
CA LYS A 78 3.20 -8.19 11.81
C LYS A 78 4.70 -7.99 12.00
N ALA A 79 5.50 -8.40 11.03
CA ALA A 79 6.95 -8.21 10.97
C ALA A 79 7.33 -7.43 9.70
N PRO A 80 8.51 -6.79 9.65
CA PRO A 80 9.02 -6.26 8.40
C PRO A 80 9.12 -7.35 7.33
N HIS A 81 8.71 -7.04 6.10
CA HIS A 81 8.63 -8.00 5.02
C HIS A 81 8.96 -7.38 3.67
N GLY A 82 9.38 -8.23 2.73
CA GLY A 82 9.72 -7.81 1.37
C GLY A 82 8.52 -7.87 0.45
N TYR A 83 8.52 -7.06 -0.59
CA TYR A 83 7.56 -7.13 -1.69
C TYR A 83 8.28 -7.17 -3.04
N ARG A 84 7.61 -7.75 -4.05
CA ARG A 84 8.12 -7.85 -5.42
C ARG A 84 6.99 -7.86 -6.44
N PHE A 85 7.00 -6.90 -7.35
CA PHE A 85 6.04 -6.78 -8.44
C PHE A 85 6.76 -6.81 -9.78
N GLU A 86 6.27 -7.61 -10.71
CA GLU A 86 6.72 -7.60 -12.11
C GLU A 86 5.77 -6.69 -12.90
N VAL A 87 6.20 -5.48 -13.19
CA VAL A 87 5.37 -4.43 -13.80
C VAL A 87 5.67 -4.36 -15.30
N PRO A 88 4.68 -4.63 -16.18
CA PRO A 88 4.85 -4.49 -17.63
C PRO A 88 5.17 -3.04 -18.03
N VAL A 89 6.11 -2.84 -18.93
CA VAL A 89 6.43 -1.49 -19.45
C VAL A 89 5.48 -1.04 -20.57
N SER A 90 4.70 -1.96 -21.10
CA SER A 90 3.65 -1.71 -22.10
C SER A 90 2.49 -2.67 -21.93
N TYR A 91 1.32 -2.26 -22.42
CA TYR A 91 0.10 -3.06 -22.42
C TYR A 91 -0.55 -2.99 -23.79
N ARG A 92 -1.00 -4.13 -24.34
CA ARG A 92 -1.68 -4.16 -25.63
C ARG A 92 -3.20 -4.25 -25.45
N ASP A 93 -3.91 -3.24 -25.96
CA ASP A 93 -5.37 -3.21 -26.01
C ASP A 93 -5.83 -3.25 -27.46
N GLY A 94 -6.12 -4.45 -27.96
CA GLY A 94 -6.43 -4.69 -29.37
C GLY A 94 -5.26 -4.32 -30.28
N ILE A 95 -5.44 -3.30 -31.11
CA ILE A 95 -4.40 -2.76 -32.01
C ILE A 95 -3.57 -1.66 -31.35
N CYS A 96 -3.90 -1.24 -30.14
CA CYS A 96 -3.25 -0.15 -29.43
C CYS A 96 -2.15 -0.67 -28.50
N ASP A 97 -0.93 -0.18 -28.70
CA ASP A 97 0.17 -0.37 -27.76
C ASP A 97 0.20 0.80 -26.77
N LEU A 98 -0.25 0.53 -25.54
CA LEU A 98 -0.23 1.48 -24.44
C LEU A 98 1.12 1.41 -23.72
N GLN A 99 1.69 2.55 -23.38
CA GLN A 99 2.97 2.64 -22.69
C GLN A 99 2.76 3.01 -21.23
N LEU A 100 3.56 2.44 -20.35
CA LEU A 100 3.57 2.83 -18.95
C LEU A 100 3.93 4.31 -18.83
N VAL A 101 3.08 5.08 -18.13
CA VAL A 101 3.29 6.52 -17.91
C VAL A 101 3.62 6.84 -16.46
N ARG A 102 3.10 6.06 -15.52
CA ARG A 102 3.40 6.21 -14.08
C ARG A 102 3.01 4.96 -13.30
N VAL A 103 3.58 4.82 -12.10
CA VAL A 103 3.11 3.90 -11.09
C VAL A 103 2.73 4.72 -9.85
N GLY A 104 1.44 4.80 -9.57
CA GLY A 104 0.94 5.40 -8.34
C GLY A 104 1.13 4.43 -7.18
N LEU A 105 1.62 4.93 -6.05
CA LEU A 105 1.89 4.16 -4.84
C LEU A 105 0.91 4.60 -3.75
N PHE A 106 0.25 3.66 -3.11
CA PHE A 106 -0.57 3.88 -1.92
C PHE A 106 0.08 3.09 -0.80
N ILE A 107 0.70 3.81 0.11
CA ILE A 107 1.44 3.25 1.26
C ILE A 107 0.48 3.27 2.44
N TYR A 108 0.02 2.11 2.86
CA TYR A 108 -0.90 1.97 3.98
C TYR A 108 -0.12 1.66 5.24
N GLY A 109 -0.58 2.18 6.37
CA GLY A 109 -0.03 1.85 7.68
C GLY A 109 -1.13 1.70 8.72
N ARG A 110 -0.97 0.72 9.62
CA ARG A 110 -1.82 0.50 10.78
C ARG A 110 -1.09 0.92 12.04
N TYR A 111 -1.78 1.68 12.90
CA TYR A 111 -1.26 2.08 14.21
C TYR A 111 -2.06 1.51 15.38
N GLY A 112 -2.89 0.49 15.12
CA GLY A 112 -3.69 -0.23 16.10
C GLY A 112 -4.57 -1.30 15.45
N GLU A 113 -5.38 -1.98 16.27
CA GLU A 113 -6.15 -3.16 15.87
C GLU A 113 -7.57 -2.84 15.35
N LYS A 114 -8.01 -1.58 15.44
CA LYS A 114 -9.36 -1.19 15.01
C LYS A 114 -9.34 -0.75 13.54
N ASP A 115 -10.43 -1.01 12.81
CA ASP A 115 -10.54 -0.69 11.38
C ASP A 115 -10.25 0.78 11.05
N TRP A 116 -10.59 1.71 11.95
CA TRP A 116 -10.30 3.13 11.77
C TRP A 116 -8.86 3.53 12.12
N GLN A 117 -8.04 2.60 12.63
CA GLN A 117 -6.62 2.81 12.93
C GLN A 117 -5.73 2.42 11.74
N GLU A 118 -6.24 2.64 10.55
CA GLU A 118 -5.57 2.49 9.28
C GLU A 118 -5.60 3.83 8.53
N THR A 119 -4.50 4.19 7.91
CA THR A 119 -4.39 5.37 7.07
C THR A 119 -3.39 5.12 5.95
N TYR A 120 -3.31 6.02 4.99
CA TYR A 120 -2.36 5.88 3.89
C TYR A 120 -1.77 7.22 3.47
N ASP A 121 -0.62 7.15 2.83
CA ASP A 121 -0.02 8.23 2.07
C ASP A 121 0.25 7.80 0.63
N ASN A 122 0.55 8.74 -0.25
CA ASN A 122 0.73 8.51 -1.67
C ASN A 122 2.17 8.81 -2.09
N GLY A 123 2.65 8.00 -3.05
CA GLY A 123 3.87 8.25 -3.79
C GLY A 123 3.65 8.05 -5.28
N GLU A 124 4.62 8.37 -6.10
CA GLU A 124 4.53 8.19 -7.54
C GLU A 124 5.89 7.95 -8.19
N LEU A 125 5.97 6.93 -9.03
CA LEU A 125 7.07 6.72 -9.96
C LEU A 125 6.63 7.20 -11.35
N LEU A 126 7.14 8.36 -11.78
CA LEU A 126 6.77 8.97 -13.07
C LEU A 126 7.71 8.45 -14.17
N VAL A 127 7.14 7.88 -15.24
CA VAL A 127 7.92 7.37 -16.37
C VAL A 127 8.06 8.44 -17.44
N VAL A 128 9.29 8.90 -17.65
CA VAL A 128 9.62 9.97 -18.60
C VAL A 128 10.41 9.45 -19.81
N ALA A 129 10.27 10.12 -20.95
CA ALA A 129 10.98 9.72 -22.17
C ALA A 129 12.51 9.87 -22.04
N LYS A 130 12.95 10.86 -21.27
CA LYS A 130 14.37 11.15 -20.98
C LYS A 130 14.45 11.74 -19.58
N ALA A 131 15.13 11.05 -18.67
CA ALA A 131 15.48 11.60 -17.37
C ALA A 131 16.67 12.58 -17.53
N THR A 132 16.64 13.69 -16.79
CA THR A 132 17.73 14.65 -16.72
C THR A 132 18.68 14.31 -15.58
N ALA A 133 19.88 14.88 -15.58
CA ALA A 133 20.84 14.69 -14.48
C ALA A 133 20.31 15.22 -13.13
N GLU A 134 19.38 16.17 -13.15
CA GLU A 134 18.71 16.73 -11.97
C GLU A 134 17.69 15.75 -11.34
N ASP A 135 17.22 14.77 -12.10
CA ASP A 135 16.31 13.72 -11.61
C ASP A 135 17.02 12.68 -10.68
N GLY A 136 18.28 12.91 -10.35
CA GLY A 136 19.04 12.31 -9.23
C GLY A 136 19.47 10.86 -9.38
N ASN A 137 19.09 10.15 -10.45
CA ASN A 137 19.10 8.69 -10.37
C ASN A 137 19.77 7.91 -11.50
N ASN A 138 20.57 8.49 -12.40
CA ASN A 138 21.11 7.66 -13.50
C ASN A 138 22.47 8.12 -14.06
N LEU A 139 23.52 8.06 -13.25
CA LEU A 139 24.88 8.25 -13.79
C LEU A 139 25.55 6.96 -14.30
N HIS A 140 25.02 5.76 -13.95
CA HIS A 140 25.70 4.49 -14.27
C HIS A 140 24.77 3.35 -14.74
N GLY A 141 23.60 3.64 -15.33
CA GLY A 141 22.77 2.61 -15.96
C GLY A 141 21.86 1.80 -15.02
N HIS A 142 22.03 1.91 -13.72
CA HIS A 142 21.13 1.32 -12.72
C HIS A 142 20.49 2.44 -11.89
N PRO A 143 19.17 2.40 -11.67
CA PRO A 143 18.51 3.35 -10.77
C PRO A 143 19.05 3.16 -9.36
N ALA A 144 19.34 4.28 -8.68
CA ALA A 144 19.70 4.23 -7.26
C ALA A 144 18.50 3.75 -6.43
N PRO A 145 18.73 3.02 -5.33
CA PRO A 145 17.66 2.67 -4.41
C PRO A 145 16.92 3.91 -3.91
N ILE A 146 15.60 3.82 -3.91
CA ILE A 146 14.70 4.86 -3.40
C ILE A 146 14.40 4.52 -1.93
N HIS A 147 14.64 5.46 -1.04
CA HIS A 147 14.32 5.32 0.38
C HIS A 147 13.24 6.31 0.75
N SER A 148 12.16 5.79 1.32
CA SER A 148 11.06 6.58 1.84
C SER A 148 11.03 6.48 3.36
N GLU A 149 11.01 7.63 4.04
CA GLU A 149 10.81 7.71 5.47
C GLU A 149 9.37 8.11 5.77
N CYS A 150 8.67 7.24 6.51
CA CYS A 150 7.29 7.45 6.94
C CYS A 150 7.27 7.93 8.40
N SER A 151 6.47 8.93 8.70
CA SER A 151 6.25 9.46 10.05
C SER A 151 4.78 9.37 10.41
N TRP A 152 4.51 9.12 11.69
CA TRP A 152 3.18 9.19 12.25
C TRP A 152 2.92 10.59 12.80
N LEU A 153 1.87 11.23 12.27
CA LEU A 153 1.41 12.53 12.71
C LEU A 153 0.12 12.35 13.50
N PHE A 154 0.13 12.69 14.78
CA PHE A 154 -1.02 12.51 15.65
C PHE A 154 -1.90 13.77 15.77
N GLN A 155 -3.18 13.56 16.01
CA GLN A 155 -4.17 14.61 16.28
C GLN A 155 -5.32 14.12 17.15
N GLU A 156 -5.99 15.04 17.85
CA GLU A 156 -7.26 14.74 18.51
C GLU A 156 -8.35 14.44 17.46
N SER A 157 -9.03 13.32 17.61
CA SER A 157 -10.18 12.95 16.80
C SER A 157 -11.47 13.14 17.58
N LYS A 158 -12.33 14.04 17.12
CA LYS A 158 -13.68 14.24 17.71
C LYS A 158 -14.58 13.03 17.46
N LEU A 159 -14.40 12.34 16.33
CA LEU A 159 -15.22 11.19 15.95
C LEU A 159 -14.90 9.96 16.80
N ASN A 160 -13.62 9.73 17.07
CA ASN A 160 -13.17 8.52 17.75
C ASN A 160 -12.91 8.74 19.25
N LEU A 161 -13.18 9.96 19.76
CA LEU A 161 -12.96 10.35 21.16
C LEU A 161 -11.55 9.94 21.67
N GLY A 162 -10.55 10.23 20.86
CA GLY A 162 -9.17 9.84 21.16
C GLY A 162 -8.15 10.43 20.20
N ILE A 163 -6.98 9.84 20.16
CA ILE A 163 -5.93 10.19 19.20
C ILE A 163 -6.12 9.38 17.91
N SER A 164 -6.11 10.06 16.78
CA SER A 164 -5.94 9.47 15.46
C SER A 164 -4.57 9.82 14.90
N LYS A 165 -4.04 8.97 14.03
CA LYS A 165 -2.76 9.20 13.38
C LYS A 165 -2.94 9.27 11.86
N ILE A 166 -2.10 10.07 11.24
CA ILE A 166 -2.00 10.22 9.79
C ILE A 166 -0.59 9.77 9.41
N LEU A 167 -0.49 8.98 8.36
CA LEU A 167 0.80 8.58 7.79
C LEU A 167 1.30 9.67 6.86
N SER A 168 2.59 9.98 6.94
CA SER A 168 3.28 10.88 6.01
C SER A 168 4.61 10.28 5.60
N CYS A 169 4.74 9.89 4.31
CA CYS A 169 5.90 9.22 3.76
C CYS A 169 6.65 10.16 2.81
N LYS A 170 7.84 10.57 3.18
CA LYS A 170 8.69 11.44 2.35
C LYS A 170 9.64 10.58 1.51
N GLY A 171 9.86 10.98 0.26
CA GLY A 171 10.78 10.28 -0.64
C GLY A 171 10.17 9.08 -1.38
N ALA A 172 8.87 8.83 -1.28
CA ALA A 172 8.18 7.78 -2.00
C ALA A 172 7.90 8.13 -3.48
N GLY A 173 8.89 8.70 -4.19
CA GLY A 173 8.73 9.10 -5.57
C GLY A 173 10.02 9.20 -6.32
N ALA A 174 9.95 8.98 -7.65
CA ALA A 174 11.10 9.11 -8.54
C ALA A 174 10.66 9.33 -10.00
N ARG A 175 11.58 9.81 -10.83
CA ARG A 175 11.43 9.83 -12.27
C ARG A 175 12.25 8.70 -12.90
N LEU A 176 11.58 7.86 -13.66
CA LEU A 176 12.17 6.68 -14.29
C LEU A 176 12.33 6.91 -15.79
N ASN A 177 13.48 6.57 -16.34
CA ASN A 177 13.72 6.66 -17.78
C ASN A 177 13.08 5.47 -18.49
N ARG A 178 12.08 5.72 -19.35
CA ARG A 178 11.36 4.68 -20.11
C ARG A 178 12.28 3.73 -20.87
N LYS A 179 13.34 4.26 -21.49
CA LYS A 179 14.26 3.44 -22.30
C LYS A 179 15.10 2.48 -21.48
N GLN A 180 15.24 2.76 -20.18
CA GLN A 180 16.09 1.99 -19.27
C GLN A 180 15.28 1.06 -18.36
N LEU A 181 13.94 1.12 -18.38
CA LEU A 181 13.11 0.34 -17.46
C LEU A 181 13.13 -1.17 -17.74
N ARG A 182 13.26 -1.56 -19.00
CA ARG A 182 13.18 -2.98 -19.38
C ARG A 182 14.20 -3.83 -18.64
N LEU A 183 13.74 -4.90 -18.00
CA LEU A 183 14.55 -5.86 -17.25
C LEU A 183 15.34 -5.25 -16.09
N GLN A 184 14.98 -4.05 -15.65
CA GLN A 184 15.61 -3.43 -14.49
C GLN A 184 14.86 -3.74 -13.19
N THR A 185 15.58 -3.66 -12.09
CA THR A 185 15.03 -3.69 -10.75
C THR A 185 15.06 -2.30 -10.15
N ILE A 186 13.88 -1.81 -9.76
CA ILE A 186 13.71 -0.58 -8.99
C ILE A 186 13.52 -0.99 -7.53
N ILE A 187 14.46 -0.58 -6.68
CA ILE A 187 14.39 -0.85 -5.24
C ILE A 187 13.74 0.36 -4.58
N LEU A 188 12.63 0.15 -3.86
CA LEU A 188 11.95 1.16 -3.07
C LEU A 188 11.65 0.59 -1.68
N SER A 189 12.37 1.07 -0.67
CA SER A 189 12.23 0.62 0.71
C SER A 189 11.68 1.70 1.60
N PHE A 190 10.88 1.29 2.58
CA PHE A 190 10.21 2.17 3.54
C PHE A 190 10.78 1.96 4.94
N THR A 191 10.95 3.06 5.65
CA THR A 191 11.33 3.06 7.07
C THR A 191 10.33 3.91 7.86
N VAL A 192 10.20 3.64 9.16
CA VAL A 192 9.35 4.43 10.05
C VAL A 192 10.20 5.25 10.98
N ASN A 193 9.98 6.55 11.01
CA ASN A 193 10.54 7.42 12.04
C ASN A 193 9.84 7.09 13.37
N PRO A 194 10.58 6.71 14.42
CA PRO A 194 9.99 6.39 15.72
C PRO A 194 9.41 7.61 16.45
N ARG A 195 9.79 8.83 16.04
CA ARG A 195 9.27 10.05 16.64
C ARG A 195 7.95 10.41 15.99
N GLU A 196 6.93 10.51 16.83
CA GLU A 196 5.63 11.02 16.43
C GLU A 196 5.53 12.52 16.65
N GLU A 197 4.88 13.23 15.73
CA GLU A 197 4.72 14.68 15.78
C GLU A 197 3.24 15.06 15.66
N PRO A 198 2.82 16.23 16.18
CA PRO A 198 1.46 16.68 15.97
C PRO A 198 1.21 16.97 14.48
N TYR A 199 0.04 16.54 13.98
CA TYR A 199 -0.37 16.82 12.59
C TYR A 199 -0.42 18.32 12.26
N ARG A 200 -0.73 19.15 13.25
CA ARG A 200 -0.75 20.62 13.10
C ARG A 200 0.27 21.22 14.03
N ASP A 201 1.19 21.96 13.44
CA ASP A 201 2.18 22.72 14.19
C ASP A 201 1.51 23.66 15.19
N ASN A 202 2.20 23.87 16.30
CA ASN A 202 1.80 24.81 17.36
C ASN A 202 0.40 24.55 18.00
N THR A 203 -0.12 23.31 17.94
CA THR A 203 -1.34 22.91 18.67
C THR A 203 -1.01 22.04 19.89
N TRP A 204 0.23 21.58 19.96
CA TRP A 204 0.83 20.83 21.04
C TRP A 204 2.21 21.39 21.32
N ILE A 205 2.63 21.36 22.56
CA ILE A 205 3.95 21.80 22.99
C ILE A 205 4.73 20.58 23.49
N GLU A 206 5.96 20.42 23.00
CA GLU A 206 6.84 19.34 23.38
C GLU A 206 7.52 19.60 24.72
N PHE A 207 7.52 18.59 25.58
CA PHE A 207 8.23 18.54 26.86
C PHE A 207 9.07 17.26 26.91
N PRO A 208 10.01 17.13 27.84
CA PRO A 208 10.79 15.90 27.98
C PRO A 208 9.93 14.63 28.18
N GLU A 209 8.75 14.79 28.81
CA GLU A 209 7.82 13.71 29.09
C GLU A 209 6.90 13.38 27.92
N GLY A 210 6.82 14.23 26.90
CA GLY A 210 5.94 14.12 25.73
C GLY A 210 5.23 15.43 25.36
N TRP A 211 4.17 15.31 24.58
CA TRP A 211 3.43 16.44 24.04
C TRP A 211 2.22 16.80 24.89
N ARG A 212 2.02 18.08 25.17
CA ARG A 212 0.87 18.60 25.90
C ARG A 212 0.02 19.48 24.98
N PRO A 213 -1.31 19.20 24.88
CA PRO A 213 -2.20 20.03 24.09
C PRO A 213 -2.48 21.37 24.75
N CYS A 214 -2.57 22.42 23.95
CA CYS A 214 -2.88 23.77 24.40
C CYS A 214 -4.26 24.23 23.91
N LEU A 215 -4.80 25.24 24.57
CA LEU A 215 -5.96 25.95 24.09
C LEU A 215 -5.55 26.84 22.90
N PRO A 216 -6.35 26.87 21.82
CA PRO A 216 -6.07 27.71 20.67
C PRO A 216 -6.26 29.20 21.02
N LYS A 217 -5.46 30.04 20.40
CA LYS A 217 -5.70 31.51 20.39
C LYS A 217 -7.01 31.76 19.65
N GLU A 218 -7.80 32.69 20.13
CA GLU A 218 -9.07 33.08 19.52
C GLU A 218 -8.89 33.43 18.02
N GLY A 219 -9.67 32.74 17.16
CA GLY A 219 -9.59 32.88 15.70
C GLY A 219 -8.42 32.17 15.02
N TRP A 220 -7.57 31.44 15.76
CA TRP A 220 -6.39 30.77 15.26
C TRP A 220 -6.38 29.28 15.69
N GLN A 221 -5.62 28.45 14.96
CA GLN A 221 -5.44 27.04 15.32
C GLN A 221 -4.08 26.80 16.03
N GLN A 222 -3.51 27.82 16.62
CA GLN A 222 -2.24 27.78 17.35
C GLN A 222 -2.47 28.00 18.84
N CYS A 223 -1.56 27.52 19.66
CA CYS A 223 -1.55 27.84 21.10
C CYS A 223 -1.63 29.32 21.34
N GLN A 224 -2.40 29.74 22.33
CA GLN A 224 -2.33 31.10 22.82
C GLN A 224 -0.98 31.37 23.52
N ASP A 225 -0.61 32.64 23.64
CA ASP A 225 0.61 33.07 24.32
C ASP A 225 0.26 34.03 25.49
N PRO A 226 0.60 33.69 26.74
CA PRO A 226 1.25 32.44 27.19
C PRO A 226 0.35 31.20 27.04
N PRO A 227 0.92 30.02 26.82
CA PRO A 227 0.15 28.83 26.57
C PRO A 227 -0.66 28.38 27.78
N VAL A 228 -1.93 28.06 27.53
CA VAL A 228 -2.82 27.43 28.52
C VAL A 228 -3.05 26.00 28.08
N PHE A 229 -2.70 25.02 28.92
CA PHE A 229 -2.82 23.62 28.62
C PHE A 229 -4.23 23.12 28.88
N LYS A 230 -4.64 22.11 28.11
CA LYS A 230 -5.91 21.39 28.24
C LYS A 230 -5.67 19.91 28.37
N THR A 231 -6.68 19.16 28.72
CA THR A 231 -6.71 17.71 28.64
C THR A 231 -7.20 17.25 27.28
N TYR A 232 -6.90 16.00 26.91
CA TYR A 232 -7.48 15.33 25.77
C TYR A 232 -7.97 13.93 26.17
N LYS A 233 -8.85 13.33 25.38
CA LYS A 233 -9.32 11.97 25.63
C LYS A 233 -8.53 10.97 24.81
N ASN A 234 -8.15 9.86 25.44
CA ASN A 234 -7.57 8.70 24.76
C ASN A 234 -8.10 7.42 25.38
N ASN A 235 -8.77 6.57 24.59
CA ASN A 235 -9.41 5.35 25.05
C ASN A 235 -10.34 5.57 26.27
N ASN A 236 -11.16 6.60 26.23
CA ASN A 236 -12.06 7.05 27.31
C ASN A 236 -11.39 7.54 28.60
N LYS A 237 -10.06 7.63 28.63
CA LYS A 237 -9.32 8.27 29.71
C LYS A 237 -9.06 9.72 29.38
N GLU A 238 -9.06 10.57 30.41
CA GLU A 238 -8.59 11.93 30.30
C GLU A 238 -7.08 11.97 30.50
N CYS A 239 -6.36 12.57 29.54
CA CYS A 239 -4.90 12.54 29.47
C CYS A 239 -4.37 13.97 29.40
N THR A 240 -3.20 14.19 29.99
CA THR A 240 -2.52 15.49 29.95
C THR A 240 -1.28 15.47 29.04
N ILE A 241 -0.65 14.31 28.85
CA ILE A 241 0.60 14.15 28.10
C ILE A 241 0.46 12.98 27.11
N TYR A 242 0.82 13.21 25.85
CA TYR A 242 0.89 12.21 24.79
C TYR A 242 2.37 11.80 24.57
N PRO A 243 2.70 10.51 24.37
CA PRO A 243 1.80 9.36 24.31
C PRO A 243 1.48 8.75 25.68
N ASN A 244 2.10 9.20 26.76
CA ASN A 244 2.14 8.54 28.05
C ASN A 244 0.81 8.57 28.83
N CYS A 245 -0.17 9.39 28.42
CA CYS A 245 -1.49 9.51 29.06
C CYS A 245 -1.41 9.49 30.60
N THR A 246 -0.60 10.38 31.17
CA THR A 246 -0.56 10.61 32.61
C THR A 246 -1.79 11.40 33.01
N GLU A 247 -2.48 10.96 34.08
CA GLU A 247 -3.62 11.62 34.70
C GLU A 247 -3.19 12.90 35.40
#